data_8fe28fb3c89e63f00799b0a7a27d9dbf
#
_entry.id   8fe28fb3c89e63f00799b0a7a27d9dbf
#
_cell.length_a   1.000
_cell.length_b   1.000
_cell.length_c   1.000
_cell.angle_alpha   90.00
_cell.angle_beta   90.00
_cell.angle_gamma   90.00
#
_symmetry.space_group_name_H-M   'P 1'
#
loop_
_entity.id
_entity.type
_entity.pdbx_description
1 polymer ?
#
loop_
_entity_poly.entity_id
_entity_poly.type
_entity_poly.pdbx_seq_one_letter_code
_entity_poly.pdbx_strand_id
1 'polypeptide(L)'
;MKITDVKVWLVQGIKYNWTLLKIYTDEGYTGVGEATNWPGSPIVFEAAKHVGQRIIGLDPMKTDFIWTKLYRDLNWIGPYGASLCAISGIDMALLDLKAKVLGVPCYELLGGAYRKDIQLYANYWFTGGGHNEADYAAQARRVMDAGFTGLKFDPFAHTNYFYGEDLASNLTLTAEQQDLAFNVSKAVREAVGSECDIMIETHAMLNYRVAVKMAERLAKLDITWYEEPAGPESSQTLRAMRERIPSDVAICVGERHYTRF
;
A
#
# COMPACT_ATOMS: atom_id res chain seq x y z
N MET A 1 8.82 29.69 15.02
CA MET A 1 8.95 29.12 13.67
C MET A 1 7.59 29.14 12.97
N LYS A 2 7.59 29.50 11.68
CA LYS A 2 6.39 29.53 10.83
C LYS A 2 6.68 28.89 9.49
N ILE A 3 5.70 28.21 8.92
CA ILE A 3 5.76 27.68 7.56
C ILE A 3 5.70 28.86 6.59
N THR A 4 6.68 28.95 5.69
CA THR A 4 6.79 30.04 4.70
C THR A 4 6.42 29.60 3.30
N ASP A 5 6.63 28.33 2.95
CA ASP A 5 6.31 27.79 1.63
C ASP A 5 6.08 26.27 1.67
N VAL A 6 5.30 25.78 0.71
CA VAL A 6 5.13 24.34 0.44
C VAL A 6 5.29 24.11 -1.06
N LYS A 7 6.34 23.43 -1.45
CA LYS A 7 6.59 23.05 -2.84
C LYS A 7 6.22 21.61 -3.08
N VAL A 8 5.60 21.36 -4.22
CA VAL A 8 5.17 20.02 -4.64
C VAL A 8 5.73 19.72 -6.02
N TRP A 9 6.22 18.53 -6.24
CA TRP A 9 6.74 18.04 -7.51
C TRP A 9 6.07 16.74 -7.92
N LEU A 10 5.72 16.65 -9.21
CA LEU A 10 5.36 15.40 -9.85
C LEU A 10 6.61 14.86 -10.55
N VAL A 11 7.21 13.83 -9.98
CA VAL A 11 8.47 13.23 -10.46
C VAL A 11 8.14 11.98 -11.25
N GLN A 12 8.63 11.88 -12.47
CA GLN A 12 8.43 10.71 -13.31
C GLN A 12 9.23 9.53 -12.76
N GLY A 13 8.52 8.44 -12.47
CA GLY A 13 9.10 7.15 -12.10
C GLY A 13 9.07 6.15 -13.26
N ILE A 14 9.64 4.99 -13.06
CA ILE A 14 9.68 3.92 -14.07
C ILE A 14 8.27 3.38 -14.35
N LYS A 15 7.47 3.19 -13.31
CA LYS A 15 6.14 2.57 -13.40
C LYS A 15 5.00 3.58 -13.21
N TYR A 16 5.18 4.55 -12.32
CA TYR A 16 4.21 5.61 -12.02
C TYR A 16 4.94 6.86 -11.53
N ASN A 17 4.22 7.98 -11.53
CA ASN A 17 4.78 9.24 -11.07
C ASN A 17 4.70 9.36 -9.55
N TRP A 18 5.71 9.97 -8.95
CA TRP A 18 5.80 10.27 -7.53
C TRP A 18 5.32 11.69 -7.25
N THR A 19 4.47 11.87 -6.26
CA THR A 19 4.09 13.19 -5.75
C THR A 19 4.88 13.47 -4.49
N LEU A 20 5.96 14.23 -4.62
CA LEU A 20 6.84 14.63 -3.52
C LEU A 20 6.52 16.05 -3.08
N LEU A 21 6.67 16.35 -1.80
CA LEU A 21 6.50 17.70 -1.30
C LEU A 21 7.54 18.06 -0.24
N LYS A 22 7.79 19.37 -0.10
CA LYS A 22 8.71 19.91 0.88
C LYS A 22 8.12 21.17 1.53
N ILE A 23 8.14 21.20 2.86
CA ILE A 23 7.76 22.34 3.68
C ILE A 23 8.99 23.15 4.03
N TYR A 24 8.89 24.48 3.96
CA TYR A 24 9.93 25.43 4.33
C TYR A 24 9.48 26.31 5.50
N THR A 25 10.44 26.76 6.32
CA THR A 25 10.17 27.62 7.48
C THR A 25 11.04 28.88 7.46
N ASP A 26 10.61 29.89 8.22
CA ASP A 26 11.35 31.16 8.43
C ASP A 26 12.65 30.97 9.22
N GLU A 27 12.84 29.84 9.89
CA GLU A 27 14.07 29.51 10.64
C GLU A 27 15.01 28.59 9.85
N GLY A 28 14.72 28.30 8.56
CA GLY A 28 15.57 27.52 7.68
C GLY A 28 15.38 26.00 7.79
N TYR A 29 14.60 25.51 8.73
CA TYR A 29 14.23 24.08 8.78
C TYR A 29 13.31 23.71 7.64
N THR A 30 13.48 22.49 7.14
CA THR A 30 12.63 21.93 6.07
C THR A 30 12.26 20.50 6.35
N GLY A 31 11.07 20.10 5.93
CA GLY A 31 10.63 18.70 5.98
C GLY A 31 10.17 18.20 4.63
N VAL A 32 10.36 16.92 4.36
CA VAL A 32 9.98 16.25 3.12
C VAL A 32 8.91 15.18 3.37
N GLY A 33 8.00 15.04 2.41
CA GLY A 33 6.94 14.03 2.46
C GLY A 33 6.56 13.54 1.08
N GLU A 34 5.84 12.47 1.03
CA GLU A 34 5.33 11.84 -0.18
C GLU A 34 3.81 11.67 -0.09
N ALA A 35 3.11 12.06 -1.16
CA ALA A 35 1.66 11.97 -1.27
C ALA A 35 1.22 11.04 -2.41
N THR A 36 2.13 10.24 -2.94
CA THR A 36 1.88 9.38 -4.11
C THR A 36 0.66 8.48 -3.92
N ASN A 37 -0.17 8.43 -4.95
CA ASN A 37 -1.27 7.47 -5.06
C ASN A 37 -1.36 6.99 -6.51
N TRP A 38 -0.96 5.77 -6.77
CA TRP A 38 -1.07 5.18 -8.10
C TRP A 38 -2.50 4.66 -8.36
N PRO A 39 -3.14 4.98 -9.49
CA PRO A 39 -2.67 5.78 -10.64
C PRO A 39 -2.99 7.28 -10.53
N GLY A 40 -3.45 7.74 -9.39
CA GLY A 40 -3.98 9.09 -9.17
C GLY A 40 -2.92 10.18 -8.92
N SER A 41 -1.61 9.93 -9.09
CA SER A 41 -0.55 10.90 -8.75
C SER A 41 -0.74 12.30 -9.33
N PRO A 42 -1.22 12.53 -10.58
CA PRO A 42 -1.48 13.88 -11.08
C PRO A 42 -2.60 14.62 -10.33
N ILE A 43 -3.64 13.88 -9.91
CA ILE A 43 -4.75 14.44 -9.13
C ILE A 43 -4.26 14.81 -7.73
N VAL A 44 -3.49 13.92 -7.11
CA VAL A 44 -2.91 14.14 -5.79
C VAL A 44 -1.89 15.28 -5.80
N PHE A 45 -1.12 15.45 -6.88
CA PHE A 45 -0.21 16.58 -7.07
C PHE A 45 -0.95 17.92 -6.98
N GLU A 46 -2.06 18.09 -7.70
CA GLU A 46 -2.86 19.32 -7.62
C GLU A 46 -3.54 19.48 -6.25
N ALA A 47 -4.01 18.38 -5.66
CA ALA A 47 -4.56 18.40 -4.31
C ALA A 47 -3.50 18.86 -3.28
N ALA A 48 -2.29 18.32 -3.35
CA ALA A 48 -1.21 18.67 -2.43
C ALA A 48 -0.78 20.15 -2.55
N LYS A 49 -0.76 20.70 -3.76
CA LYS A 49 -0.53 22.15 -3.99
C LYS A 49 -1.61 22.98 -3.30
N HIS A 50 -2.88 22.62 -3.51
CA HIS A 50 -4.00 23.36 -2.91
C HIS A 50 -4.02 23.25 -1.38
N VAL A 51 -3.80 22.06 -0.84
CA VAL A 51 -3.80 21.81 0.61
C VAL A 51 -2.59 22.48 1.27
N GLY A 52 -1.43 22.46 0.63
CA GLY A 52 -0.20 23.08 1.11
C GLY A 52 -0.33 24.59 1.36
N GLN A 53 -1.14 25.32 0.56
CA GLN A 53 -1.37 26.75 0.79
C GLN A 53 -2.10 27.05 2.09
N ARG A 54 -2.87 26.09 2.62
CA ARG A 54 -3.68 26.28 3.84
C ARG A 54 -2.88 26.24 5.14
N ILE A 55 -1.61 25.83 5.07
CA ILE A 55 -0.73 25.74 6.24
C ILE A 55 0.32 26.85 6.31
N ILE A 56 0.42 27.71 5.29
CA ILE A 56 1.33 28.84 5.30
C ILE A 56 1.04 29.75 6.51
N GLY A 57 2.09 30.15 7.22
CA GLY A 57 2.04 30.97 8.43
C GLY A 57 1.74 30.19 9.72
N LEU A 58 1.40 28.91 9.64
CA LEU A 58 1.18 28.08 10.82
C LEU A 58 2.50 27.64 11.47
N ASP A 59 2.45 27.28 12.73
CA ASP A 59 3.57 26.69 13.47
C ASP A 59 3.67 25.19 13.13
N PRO A 60 4.77 24.74 12.45
CA PRO A 60 4.93 23.36 12.02
C PRO A 60 5.10 22.36 13.17
N MET A 61 5.39 22.82 14.40
CA MET A 61 5.51 21.96 15.57
C MET A 61 4.13 21.45 16.06
N LYS A 62 3.04 22.10 15.63
CA LYS A 62 1.64 21.73 15.98
C LYS A 62 1.04 20.74 14.97
N THR A 63 1.69 19.59 14.79
CA THR A 63 1.34 18.60 13.77
C THR A 63 -0.12 18.16 13.84
N ASP A 64 -0.62 17.75 15.01
CA ASP A 64 -2.00 17.30 15.19
C ASP A 64 -3.04 18.42 14.93
N PHE A 65 -2.71 19.67 15.28
CA PHE A 65 -3.56 20.81 14.97
C PHE A 65 -3.65 21.03 13.46
N ILE A 66 -2.52 20.96 12.74
CA ILE A 66 -2.48 21.14 11.29
C ILE A 66 -3.26 20.01 10.61
N TRP A 67 -3.03 18.75 11.01
CA TRP A 67 -3.75 17.60 10.46
C TRP A 67 -5.27 17.76 10.67
N THR A 68 -5.70 18.05 11.89
CA THR A 68 -7.12 18.21 12.22
C THR A 68 -7.75 19.37 11.45
N LYS A 69 -7.03 20.49 11.33
CA LYS A 69 -7.48 21.64 10.56
C LYS A 69 -7.71 21.26 9.10
N LEU A 70 -6.72 20.65 8.45
CA LEU A 70 -6.82 20.24 7.04
C LEU A 70 -7.95 19.23 6.82
N TYR A 71 -8.07 18.25 7.69
CA TYR A 71 -9.15 17.25 7.64
C TYR A 71 -10.54 17.92 7.69
N ARG A 72 -10.73 18.89 8.58
CA ARG A 72 -12.00 19.64 8.72
C ARG A 72 -12.24 20.59 7.55
N ASP A 73 -11.22 21.28 7.09
CA ASP A 73 -11.32 22.22 5.95
C ASP A 73 -11.76 21.51 4.65
N LEU A 74 -11.43 20.22 4.51
CA LEU A 74 -11.75 19.40 3.34
C LEU A 74 -13.00 18.53 3.54
N ASN A 75 -13.71 18.65 4.65
CA ASN A 75 -14.85 17.79 4.99
C ASN A 75 -15.95 17.78 3.92
N TRP A 76 -16.20 18.92 3.28
CA TRP A 76 -17.23 19.07 2.24
C TRP A 76 -16.91 18.36 0.92
N ILE A 77 -15.64 18.16 0.60
CA ILE A 77 -15.22 17.42 -0.60
C ILE A 77 -14.86 15.96 -0.31
N GLY A 78 -14.99 15.55 0.94
CA GLY A 78 -14.67 14.22 1.43
C GLY A 78 -13.20 14.09 1.82
N PRO A 79 -12.91 13.71 3.07
CA PRO A 79 -11.54 13.54 3.55
C PRO A 79 -10.99 12.14 3.18
N TYR A 80 -11.18 11.71 1.94
CA TYR A 80 -10.72 10.44 1.39
C TYR A 80 -10.03 10.65 0.04
N GLY A 81 -9.36 9.63 -0.46
CA GLY A 81 -8.70 9.66 -1.76
C GLY A 81 -7.64 10.78 -1.84
N ALA A 82 -7.61 11.52 -2.93
CA ALA A 82 -6.57 12.51 -3.21
C ALA A 82 -6.39 13.57 -2.11
N SER A 83 -7.50 13.99 -1.46
CA SER A 83 -7.46 14.95 -0.36
C SER A 83 -6.66 14.41 0.83
N LEU A 84 -6.91 13.17 1.20
CA LEU A 84 -6.21 12.59 2.36
C LEU A 84 -4.79 12.14 2.02
N CYS A 85 -4.52 11.71 0.79
CA CYS A 85 -3.15 11.50 0.32
C CYS A 85 -2.32 12.78 0.44
N ALA A 86 -2.88 13.94 0.05
CA ALA A 86 -2.23 15.23 0.21
C ALA A 86 -1.99 15.60 1.69
N ILE A 87 -2.97 15.37 2.56
CA ILE A 87 -2.81 15.58 4.02
C ILE A 87 -1.71 14.66 4.57
N SER A 88 -1.69 13.38 4.18
CA SER A 88 -0.68 12.41 4.62
C SER A 88 0.73 12.83 4.20
N GLY A 89 0.91 13.30 2.98
CA GLY A 89 2.20 13.83 2.53
C GLY A 89 2.66 15.04 3.36
N ILE A 90 1.75 15.96 3.70
CA ILE A 90 2.04 17.09 4.57
C ILE A 90 2.38 16.62 5.99
N ASP A 91 1.64 15.64 6.53
CA ASP A 91 1.88 15.10 7.87
C ASP A 91 3.26 14.43 7.97
N MET A 92 3.64 13.64 6.97
CA MET A 92 5.01 13.09 6.87
C MET A 92 6.07 14.19 6.84
N ALA A 93 5.86 15.25 6.06
CA ALA A 93 6.80 16.38 5.99
C ALA A 93 6.89 17.14 7.31
N LEU A 94 5.78 17.28 8.03
CA LEU A 94 5.78 17.91 9.36
C LEU A 94 6.49 17.03 10.40
N LEU A 95 6.33 15.71 10.33
CA LEU A 95 7.03 14.77 11.20
C LEU A 95 8.55 14.83 10.96
N ASP A 96 8.99 14.80 9.68
CA ASP A 96 10.40 14.94 9.30
C ASP A 96 10.99 16.28 9.77
N LEU A 97 10.25 17.38 9.57
CA LEU A 97 10.65 18.71 10.03
C LEU A 97 10.79 18.76 11.56
N LYS A 98 9.79 18.26 12.27
CA LYS A 98 9.78 18.23 13.74
C LYS A 98 10.95 17.40 14.31
N ALA A 99 11.22 16.24 13.71
CA ALA A 99 12.36 15.41 14.08
C ALA A 99 13.69 16.14 13.91
N LYS A 100 13.87 16.86 12.79
CA LYS A 100 15.06 17.70 12.52
C LYS A 100 15.22 18.83 13.50
N VAL A 101 14.14 19.54 13.85
CA VAL A 101 14.16 20.60 14.87
C VAL A 101 14.58 20.08 16.23
N LEU A 102 14.09 18.90 16.60
CA LEU A 102 14.41 18.26 17.88
C LEU A 102 15.75 17.51 17.88
N GLY A 103 16.39 17.36 16.73
CA GLY A 103 17.67 16.65 16.60
C GLY A 103 17.56 15.13 16.81
N VAL A 104 16.39 14.54 16.54
CA VAL A 104 16.15 13.11 16.70
C VAL A 104 15.65 12.48 15.38
N PRO A 105 15.84 11.18 15.16
CA PRO A 105 15.23 10.50 14.03
C PRO A 105 13.71 10.36 14.19
N CYS A 106 12.97 10.26 13.09
CA CYS A 106 11.50 10.21 13.11
C CYS A 106 10.94 9.06 13.98
N TYR A 107 11.60 7.92 14.03
CA TYR A 107 11.11 6.79 14.83
C TYR A 107 11.06 7.08 16.33
N GLU A 108 11.91 8.00 16.85
CA GLU A 108 11.82 8.42 18.24
C GLU A 108 10.51 9.15 18.56
N LEU A 109 9.98 9.90 17.59
CA LEU A 109 8.68 10.56 17.71
C LEU A 109 7.50 9.58 17.61
N LEU A 110 7.75 8.38 17.12
CA LEU A 110 6.76 7.31 16.95
C LEU A 110 6.82 6.24 18.06
N GLY A 111 7.60 6.49 19.12
CA GLY A 111 7.68 5.59 20.27
C GLY A 111 9.01 4.85 20.43
N GLY A 112 10.01 5.17 19.60
CA GLY A 112 11.34 4.58 19.65
C GLY A 112 11.50 3.30 18.84
N ALA A 113 12.73 2.80 18.76
CA ALA A 113 13.05 1.60 17.99
C ALA A 113 12.66 0.33 18.75
N TYR A 114 11.73 -0.45 18.22
CA TYR A 114 11.42 -1.78 18.73
C TYR A 114 12.43 -2.83 18.23
N ARG A 115 12.93 -2.68 17.01
CA ARG A 115 13.97 -3.53 16.41
C ARG A 115 14.92 -2.68 15.56
N LYS A 116 16.14 -3.15 15.36
CA LYS A 116 17.15 -2.44 14.57
C LYS A 116 17.04 -2.74 13.08
N ASP A 117 16.66 -3.98 12.75
CA ASP A 117 16.59 -4.47 11.38
C ASP A 117 15.14 -4.83 11.03
N ILE A 118 14.75 -4.50 9.81
CA ILE A 118 13.45 -4.81 9.24
C ILE A 118 13.63 -5.86 8.15
N GLN A 119 12.94 -6.99 8.29
CA GLN A 119 12.89 -8.02 7.25
C GLN A 119 12.17 -7.45 6.02
N LEU A 120 12.78 -7.63 4.84
CA LEU A 120 12.22 -7.22 3.58
C LEU A 120 11.65 -8.43 2.84
N TYR A 121 10.57 -8.21 2.11
CA TYR A 121 10.06 -9.16 1.13
C TYR A 121 10.08 -8.54 -0.28
N ALA A 122 10.25 -9.37 -1.29
CA ALA A 122 10.21 -8.93 -2.67
C ALA A 122 8.76 -8.77 -3.16
N ASN A 123 8.51 -7.71 -3.93
CA ASN A 123 7.24 -7.48 -4.62
C ASN A 123 7.48 -7.16 -6.10
N TYR A 124 6.46 -7.25 -6.95
CA TYR A 124 6.52 -7.04 -8.42
C TYR A 124 7.48 -7.95 -9.20
N TRP A 125 8.14 -8.90 -8.57
CA TRP A 125 9.07 -9.83 -9.22
C TRP A 125 8.39 -10.70 -10.30
N PHE A 126 7.09 -10.91 -10.21
CA PHE A 126 6.26 -11.74 -11.09
C PHE A 126 5.78 -11.01 -12.36
N THR A 127 6.03 -9.71 -12.51
CA THR A 127 5.45 -8.89 -13.59
C THR A 127 6.27 -8.91 -14.89
N GLY A 128 7.46 -9.46 -14.90
CA GLY A 128 8.40 -9.44 -16.03
C GLY A 128 8.53 -10.75 -16.82
N GLY A 129 7.68 -11.74 -16.57
CA GLY A 129 7.76 -13.07 -17.19
C GLY A 129 6.45 -13.55 -17.78
N GLY A 130 6.42 -14.82 -18.17
CA GLY A 130 5.19 -15.52 -18.53
C GLY A 130 4.26 -15.71 -17.32
N HIS A 131 3.06 -16.21 -17.59
CA HIS A 131 2.00 -16.33 -16.58
C HIS A 131 1.67 -17.78 -16.23
N ASN A 132 2.56 -18.72 -16.53
CA ASN A 132 2.39 -20.13 -16.19
C ASN A 132 3.18 -20.52 -14.93
N GLU A 133 2.93 -21.72 -14.44
CA GLU A 133 3.52 -22.26 -13.21
C GLU A 133 5.07 -22.28 -13.26
N ALA A 134 5.65 -22.65 -14.39
CA ALA A 134 7.10 -22.75 -14.55
C ALA A 134 7.77 -21.36 -14.50
N ASP A 135 7.16 -20.35 -15.12
CA ASP A 135 7.65 -18.98 -15.11
C ASP A 135 7.61 -18.37 -13.71
N TYR A 136 6.50 -18.52 -12.98
CA TYR A 136 6.39 -18.06 -11.59
C TYR A 136 7.43 -18.75 -10.71
N ALA A 137 7.58 -20.07 -10.82
CA ALA A 137 8.57 -20.83 -10.06
C ALA A 137 10.01 -20.39 -10.36
N ALA A 138 10.33 -20.13 -11.63
CA ALA A 138 11.67 -19.67 -12.04
C ALA A 138 11.97 -18.26 -11.50
N GLN A 139 10.99 -17.35 -11.56
CA GLN A 139 11.13 -16.00 -11.04
C GLN A 139 11.24 -15.99 -9.50
N ALA A 140 10.45 -16.81 -8.80
CA ALA A 140 10.53 -16.96 -7.34
C ALA A 140 11.92 -17.45 -6.91
N ARG A 141 12.53 -18.41 -7.60
CA ARG A 141 13.91 -18.85 -7.33
C ARG A 141 14.92 -17.70 -7.46
N ARG A 142 14.80 -16.84 -8.48
CA ARG A 142 15.67 -15.65 -8.63
C ARG A 142 15.56 -14.70 -7.44
N VAL A 143 14.36 -14.56 -6.87
CA VAL A 143 14.15 -13.76 -5.65
C VAL A 143 14.91 -14.36 -4.47
N MET A 144 14.83 -15.69 -4.30
CA MET A 144 15.58 -16.39 -3.24
C MET A 144 17.10 -16.27 -3.46
N ASP A 145 17.58 -16.42 -4.70
CA ASP A 145 19.00 -16.25 -5.06
C ASP A 145 19.51 -14.82 -4.78
N ALA A 146 18.61 -13.82 -4.81
CA ALA A 146 18.92 -12.44 -4.43
C ALA A 146 18.95 -12.20 -2.89
N GLY A 147 18.67 -13.24 -2.10
CA GLY A 147 18.78 -13.21 -0.63
C GLY A 147 17.49 -12.79 0.11
N PHE A 148 16.36 -12.67 -0.56
CA PHE A 148 15.08 -12.45 0.11
C PHE A 148 14.57 -13.75 0.75
N THR A 149 13.93 -13.61 1.92
CA THR A 149 13.30 -14.71 2.67
C THR A 149 11.78 -14.67 2.64
N GLY A 150 11.22 -13.69 1.95
CA GLY A 150 9.79 -13.53 1.75
C GLY A 150 9.47 -12.90 0.39
N LEU A 151 8.32 -13.23 -0.16
CA LEU A 151 7.87 -12.70 -1.44
C LEU A 151 6.35 -12.52 -1.47
N LYS A 152 5.92 -11.40 -2.06
CA LYS A 152 4.50 -11.08 -2.29
C LYS A 152 4.20 -11.08 -3.78
N PHE A 153 3.06 -11.60 -4.18
CA PHE A 153 2.61 -11.60 -5.57
C PHE A 153 1.10 -11.73 -5.68
N ASP A 154 0.59 -11.29 -6.81
CA ASP A 154 -0.80 -11.43 -7.21
C ASP A 154 -0.93 -12.58 -8.23
N PRO A 155 -1.44 -13.76 -7.82
CA PRO A 155 -1.62 -14.89 -8.73
C PRO A 155 -2.80 -14.68 -9.69
N PHE A 156 -3.58 -13.63 -9.51
CA PHE A 156 -4.74 -13.29 -10.34
C PHE A 156 -4.41 -12.24 -11.41
N ALA A 157 -3.22 -11.63 -11.38
CA ALA A 157 -2.82 -10.54 -12.27
C ALA A 157 -2.92 -10.88 -13.77
N HIS A 158 -2.80 -12.15 -14.13
CA HIS A 158 -2.91 -12.62 -15.51
C HIS A 158 -4.34 -12.84 -16.01
N THR A 159 -5.36 -12.68 -15.16
CA THR A 159 -6.77 -12.92 -15.51
C THR A 159 -7.44 -11.71 -16.17
N ASN A 160 -6.70 -10.77 -16.70
CA ASN A 160 -7.17 -9.45 -17.18
C ASN A 160 -7.82 -8.56 -16.12
N TYR A 161 -7.64 -8.91 -14.91
CA TYR A 161 -8.17 -8.33 -13.72
C TYR A 161 -7.78 -6.84 -13.52
N PHE A 162 -6.53 -6.46 -13.83
CA PHE A 162 -6.04 -5.09 -13.70
C PHE A 162 -6.17 -4.25 -14.97
N TYR A 163 -6.18 -4.90 -16.13
CA TYR A 163 -6.00 -4.24 -17.42
C TYR A 163 -7.02 -4.69 -18.47
N GLY A 164 -7.99 -5.52 -18.10
CA GLY A 164 -8.99 -6.04 -19.02
C GLY A 164 -10.06 -5.01 -19.36
N GLU A 165 -10.53 -5.01 -20.59
CA GLU A 165 -11.64 -4.15 -21.06
C GLU A 165 -13.00 -4.56 -20.44
N ASP A 166 -13.14 -5.81 -19.98
CA ASP A 166 -14.35 -6.35 -19.38
C ASP A 166 -14.26 -6.35 -17.84
N LEU A 167 -14.63 -5.21 -17.24
CA LEU A 167 -14.71 -5.05 -15.79
C LEU A 167 -15.74 -5.97 -15.12
N ALA A 168 -16.74 -6.46 -15.87
CA ALA A 168 -17.76 -7.35 -15.32
C ALA A 168 -17.22 -8.75 -15.02
N SER A 169 -16.22 -9.21 -15.76
CA SER A 169 -15.56 -10.50 -15.53
C SER A 169 -14.59 -10.49 -14.33
N ASN A 170 -14.15 -9.32 -13.91
CA ASN A 170 -13.09 -9.19 -12.90
C ASN A 170 -13.53 -9.55 -11.47
N LEU A 171 -14.82 -9.48 -11.17
CA LEU A 171 -15.34 -9.83 -9.84
C LEU A 171 -15.60 -11.33 -9.66
N THR A 172 -15.65 -12.08 -10.77
CA THR A 172 -15.95 -13.52 -10.76
C THR A 172 -14.92 -14.26 -11.59
N LEU A 173 -14.08 -15.05 -10.95
CA LEU A 173 -13.14 -15.92 -11.66
C LEU A 173 -13.84 -17.22 -12.10
N THR A 174 -13.56 -17.66 -13.33
CA THR A 174 -13.95 -19.01 -13.78
C THR A 174 -13.23 -20.09 -12.95
N ALA A 175 -13.65 -21.33 -13.07
CA ALA A 175 -12.99 -22.46 -12.39
C ALA A 175 -11.51 -22.57 -12.86
N GLU A 176 -11.27 -22.45 -14.16
CA GLU A 176 -9.92 -22.50 -14.76
C GLU A 176 -9.02 -21.38 -14.25
N GLN A 177 -9.54 -20.17 -14.10
CA GLN A 177 -8.80 -19.03 -13.56
C GLN A 177 -8.45 -19.24 -12.08
N GLN A 178 -9.40 -19.77 -11.29
CA GLN A 178 -9.14 -20.13 -9.89
C GLN A 178 -8.11 -21.25 -9.78
N ASP A 179 -8.15 -22.25 -10.68
CA ASP A 179 -7.20 -23.35 -10.70
C ASP A 179 -5.81 -22.86 -11.10
N LEU A 180 -5.71 -22.00 -12.10
CA LEU A 180 -4.44 -21.40 -12.50
C LEU A 180 -3.82 -20.59 -11.37
N ALA A 181 -4.59 -19.71 -10.69
CA ALA A 181 -4.10 -18.94 -9.56
C ALA A 181 -3.60 -19.82 -8.40
N PHE A 182 -4.29 -20.90 -8.12
CA PHE A 182 -3.84 -21.87 -7.13
C PHE A 182 -2.58 -22.62 -7.57
N ASN A 183 -2.53 -23.08 -8.82
CA ASN A 183 -1.41 -23.86 -9.33
C ASN A 183 -0.11 -23.03 -9.43
N VAL A 184 -0.18 -21.77 -9.87
CA VAL A 184 1.00 -20.88 -9.84
C VAL A 184 1.46 -20.64 -8.41
N SER A 185 0.55 -20.44 -7.46
CA SER A 185 0.90 -20.29 -6.05
C SER A 185 1.56 -21.54 -5.46
N LYS A 186 1.05 -22.72 -5.82
CA LYS A 186 1.64 -24.00 -5.45
C LYS A 186 3.04 -24.18 -6.05
N ALA A 187 3.21 -23.86 -7.32
CA ALA A 187 4.52 -23.93 -7.99
C ALA A 187 5.55 -22.99 -7.36
N VAL A 188 5.12 -21.79 -6.90
CA VAL A 188 5.96 -20.89 -6.13
C VAL A 188 6.37 -21.54 -4.81
N ARG A 189 5.42 -22.07 -4.02
CA ARG A 189 5.70 -22.73 -2.74
C ARG A 189 6.70 -23.90 -2.94
N GLU A 190 6.49 -24.75 -3.93
CA GLU A 190 7.39 -25.85 -4.24
C GLU A 190 8.79 -25.37 -4.66
N ALA A 191 8.88 -24.23 -5.33
CA ALA A 191 10.15 -23.66 -5.79
C ALA A 191 10.99 -23.02 -4.68
N VAL A 192 10.34 -22.42 -3.64
CA VAL A 192 11.03 -21.66 -2.59
C VAL A 192 11.12 -22.40 -1.25
N GLY A 193 10.42 -23.53 -1.10
CA GLY A 193 10.43 -24.33 0.13
C GLY A 193 9.55 -23.76 1.25
N SER A 194 9.52 -24.45 2.39
CA SER A 194 8.67 -24.10 3.55
C SER A 194 9.14 -22.90 4.34
N GLU A 195 10.44 -22.59 4.31
CA GLU A 195 11.06 -21.52 5.11
C GLU A 195 10.84 -20.11 4.53
N CYS A 196 10.30 -20.01 3.32
CA CYS A 196 10.03 -18.73 2.69
C CYS A 196 8.63 -18.22 3.03
N ASP A 197 8.53 -16.99 3.49
CA ASP A 197 7.26 -16.29 3.66
C ASP A 197 6.60 -16.02 2.30
N ILE A 198 5.37 -16.50 2.11
CA ILE A 198 4.58 -16.24 0.91
C ILE A 198 3.37 -15.41 1.26
N MET A 199 3.24 -14.26 0.60
CA MET A 199 2.13 -13.33 0.73
C MET A 199 1.35 -13.28 -0.58
N ILE A 200 0.04 -13.42 -0.49
CA ILE A 200 -0.86 -13.41 -1.63
C ILE A 200 -1.68 -12.13 -1.65
N GLU A 201 -1.58 -11.38 -2.73
CA GLU A 201 -2.30 -10.14 -2.98
C GLU A 201 -3.52 -10.38 -3.87
N THR A 202 -4.63 -9.69 -3.58
CA THR A 202 -5.84 -9.73 -4.42
C THR A 202 -6.35 -8.34 -4.84
N HIS A 203 -5.74 -7.27 -4.34
CA HIS A 203 -6.11 -5.87 -4.60
C HIS A 203 -7.63 -5.59 -4.47
N ALA A 204 -8.32 -6.34 -3.61
CA ALA A 204 -9.77 -6.29 -3.38
C ALA A 204 -10.64 -6.48 -4.64
N MET A 205 -10.13 -7.17 -5.65
CA MET A 205 -10.84 -7.32 -6.92
C MET A 205 -11.68 -8.60 -7.00
N LEU A 206 -11.70 -9.41 -5.96
CA LEU A 206 -12.51 -10.63 -5.92
C LEU A 206 -13.84 -10.34 -5.22
N ASN A 207 -14.92 -10.98 -5.70
CA ASN A 207 -16.14 -10.99 -4.94
C ASN A 207 -16.00 -11.86 -3.69
N TYR A 208 -16.88 -11.64 -2.70
CA TYR A 208 -16.87 -12.35 -1.42
C TYR A 208 -16.73 -13.88 -1.56
N ARG A 209 -17.52 -14.49 -2.44
CA ARG A 209 -17.54 -15.95 -2.61
C ARG A 209 -16.22 -16.48 -3.14
N VAL A 210 -15.65 -15.82 -4.15
CA VAL A 210 -14.37 -16.23 -4.75
C VAL A 210 -13.23 -16.00 -3.77
N ALA A 211 -13.21 -14.86 -3.08
CA ALA A 211 -12.18 -14.53 -2.11
C ALA A 211 -12.11 -15.58 -0.98
N VAL A 212 -13.25 -15.95 -0.38
CA VAL A 212 -13.30 -16.99 0.67
C VAL A 212 -12.85 -18.35 0.14
N LYS A 213 -13.38 -18.77 -1.02
CA LYS A 213 -13.00 -20.06 -1.63
C LYS A 213 -11.51 -20.15 -1.96
N MET A 214 -10.93 -19.03 -2.45
CA MET A 214 -9.49 -18.99 -2.75
C MET A 214 -8.64 -19.01 -1.48
N ALA A 215 -9.04 -18.30 -0.43
CA ALA A 215 -8.36 -18.36 0.87
C ALA A 215 -8.33 -19.80 1.44
N GLU A 216 -9.44 -20.55 1.37
CA GLU A 216 -9.51 -21.95 1.78
C GLU A 216 -8.54 -22.86 0.98
N ARG A 217 -8.38 -22.58 -0.30
CA ARG A 217 -7.43 -23.31 -1.15
C ARG A 217 -5.98 -22.94 -0.83
N LEU A 218 -5.68 -21.63 -0.74
CA LEU A 218 -4.35 -21.08 -0.51
C LEU A 218 -3.82 -21.39 0.90
N ALA A 219 -4.69 -21.57 1.90
CA ALA A 219 -4.31 -22.04 3.23
C ALA A 219 -3.47 -23.32 3.20
N LYS A 220 -3.73 -24.23 2.24
CA LYS A 220 -2.97 -25.48 2.06
C LYS A 220 -1.51 -25.26 1.66
N LEU A 221 -1.16 -24.06 1.29
CA LEU A 221 0.19 -23.67 0.87
C LEU A 221 0.96 -22.92 1.97
N ASP A 222 0.43 -22.88 3.19
CA ASP A 222 1.07 -22.20 4.33
C ASP A 222 1.47 -20.76 4.00
N ILE A 223 0.49 -19.97 3.53
CA ILE A 223 0.72 -18.56 3.18
C ILE A 223 0.79 -17.70 4.46
N THR A 224 1.71 -16.72 4.47
CA THR A 224 1.93 -15.82 5.60
C THR A 224 0.73 -14.88 5.78
N TRP A 225 0.21 -14.30 4.69
CA TRP A 225 -1.04 -13.55 4.70
C TRP A 225 -1.74 -13.54 3.34
N TYR A 226 -3.04 -13.22 3.41
CA TYR A 226 -3.92 -12.99 2.28
C TYR A 226 -4.34 -11.53 2.29
N GLU A 227 -3.83 -10.75 1.32
CA GLU A 227 -3.92 -9.29 1.30
C GLU A 227 -5.14 -8.82 0.51
N GLU A 228 -5.82 -7.84 1.07
CA GLU A 228 -6.99 -7.18 0.50
C GLU A 228 -8.06 -8.11 -0.08
N PRO A 229 -8.54 -9.14 0.65
CA PRO A 229 -9.58 -10.02 0.14
C PRO A 229 -10.91 -9.29 -0.14
N ALA A 230 -11.09 -8.09 0.43
CA ALA A 230 -12.20 -7.16 0.17
C ALA A 230 -11.70 -5.73 0.17
N GLY A 231 -12.42 -4.84 -0.53
CA GLY A 231 -12.17 -3.41 -0.52
C GLY A 231 -12.48 -2.75 0.82
N PRO A 232 -11.94 -1.55 1.05
CA PRO A 232 -12.15 -0.79 2.27
C PRO A 232 -13.58 -0.24 2.41
N GLU A 233 -14.39 -0.33 1.36
CA GLU A 233 -15.75 0.23 1.30
C GLU A 233 -16.71 -0.43 2.30
N SER A 234 -16.38 -1.66 2.75
CA SER A 234 -17.23 -2.39 3.67
C SER A 234 -16.44 -3.17 4.72
N SER A 235 -16.28 -2.59 5.88
CA SER A 235 -15.74 -3.28 7.06
C SER A 235 -16.59 -4.49 7.47
N GLN A 236 -17.88 -4.47 7.20
CA GLN A 236 -18.79 -5.60 7.45
C GLN A 236 -18.47 -6.79 6.55
N THR A 237 -18.16 -6.56 5.28
CA THR A 237 -17.74 -7.61 4.35
C THR A 237 -16.43 -8.24 4.82
N LEU A 238 -15.45 -7.43 5.20
CA LEU A 238 -14.16 -7.92 5.69
C LEU A 238 -14.33 -8.75 6.98
N ARG A 239 -15.19 -8.31 7.90
CA ARG A 239 -15.54 -9.06 9.11
C ARG A 239 -16.18 -10.40 8.79
N ALA A 240 -17.17 -10.43 7.88
CA ALA A 240 -17.81 -11.66 7.45
C ALA A 240 -16.84 -12.62 6.74
N MET A 241 -15.88 -12.08 5.98
CA MET A 241 -14.80 -12.89 5.42
C MET A 241 -13.90 -13.49 6.50
N ARG A 242 -13.52 -12.72 7.53
CA ARG A 242 -12.70 -13.23 8.64
C ARG A 242 -13.36 -14.43 9.35
N GLU A 243 -14.67 -14.43 9.47
CA GLU A 243 -15.43 -15.54 10.09
C GLU A 243 -15.44 -16.83 9.23
N ARG A 244 -15.13 -16.72 7.93
CA ARG A 244 -15.15 -17.85 6.96
C ARG A 244 -13.76 -18.28 6.52
N ILE A 245 -12.82 -17.37 6.41
CA ILE A 245 -11.44 -17.68 6.04
C ILE A 245 -10.80 -18.50 7.18
N PRO A 246 -10.04 -19.56 6.88
CA PRO A 246 -9.36 -20.37 7.88
C PRO A 246 -8.58 -19.51 8.88
N SER A 247 -8.61 -19.89 10.15
CA SER A 247 -8.02 -19.08 11.24
C SER A 247 -6.49 -18.95 11.16
N ASP A 248 -5.84 -19.90 10.51
CA ASP A 248 -4.40 -19.92 10.24
C ASP A 248 -3.97 -19.01 9.08
N VAL A 249 -4.92 -18.53 8.28
CA VAL A 249 -4.65 -17.52 7.24
C VAL A 249 -4.81 -16.12 7.83
N ALA A 250 -3.71 -15.39 7.98
CA ALA A 250 -3.76 -13.97 8.35
C ALA A 250 -4.35 -13.13 7.21
N ILE A 251 -5.23 -12.18 7.54
CA ILE A 251 -5.73 -11.18 6.60
C ILE A 251 -4.91 -9.90 6.76
N CYS A 252 -4.35 -9.41 5.67
CA CYS A 252 -3.65 -8.15 5.60
C CYS A 252 -4.50 -7.13 4.84
N VAL A 253 -4.67 -5.94 5.41
CA VAL A 253 -5.34 -4.79 4.78
C VAL A 253 -4.68 -3.51 5.25
N GLY A 254 -4.84 -2.41 4.51
CA GLY A 254 -4.36 -1.12 4.98
C GLY A 254 -4.00 -0.13 3.89
N GLU A 255 -3.51 -0.58 2.74
CA GLU A 255 -3.00 0.34 1.71
C GLU A 255 -4.05 1.32 1.16
N ARG A 256 -5.34 0.99 1.28
CA ARG A 256 -6.46 1.84 0.87
C ARG A 256 -7.31 2.33 2.04
N HIS A 257 -6.88 2.08 3.27
CA HIS A 257 -7.57 2.59 4.45
C HIS A 257 -7.05 3.99 4.81
N TYR A 258 -7.97 4.85 5.18
CA TYR A 258 -7.71 6.22 5.60
C TYR A 258 -8.15 6.41 7.03
N THR A 259 -7.27 7.00 7.85
CA THR A 259 -7.51 7.25 9.27
C THR A 259 -7.62 5.95 10.11
N ARG A 260 -7.87 6.11 11.39
CA ARG A 260 -8.11 5.02 12.37
C ARG A 260 -9.60 4.77 12.64
N PHE A 261 -10.45 5.46 11.91
CA PHE A 261 -11.91 5.43 12.13
C PHE A 261 -12.59 4.45 11.19
#